data_2ad9ca8e0d60b942d3313bc36c4eda4f
#
_entry.id   2ad9ca8e0d60b942d3313bc36c4eda4f
#
_cell.length_a   1.000
_cell.length_b   1.000
_cell.length_c   1.000
_cell.angle_alpha   90.00
_cell.angle_beta   90.00
_cell.angle_gamma   90.00
#
_symmetry.space_group_name_H-M   'P 1'
#
loop_
_entity.id
_entity.type
_entity.pdbx_description
1 polymer ?
#
loop_
_entity_poly.entity_id
_entity_poly.type
_entity_poly.pdbx_seq_one_letter_code
_entity_poly.pdbx_strand_id
1 'polypeptide(L)'
;SRMYERDKNHPSVVMWSLGNESHGISNHDYCYRKLKKLTDIPIHYEGASRMYRWAYDVISQMYPDQSLVRKVADGKGAEDKFYNKPYFLCEYAHAMGVGAGSVEDYVSDFLRSDNMLGGCVWEFADHAV
;
A
#
# COMPACT_ATOMS: atom_id res chain seq x y z
N SER A 1 -14.31 14.23 5.31
CA SER A 1 -13.57 15.11 4.40
C SER A 1 -14.24 15.16 3.04
N ARG A 2 -13.92 16.17 2.20
CA ARG A 2 -14.52 16.36 0.88
C ARG A 2 -14.35 15.16 -0.05
N MET A 3 -13.16 14.56 -0.05
CA MET A 3 -12.88 13.35 -0.85
C MET A 3 -13.83 12.20 -0.48
N TYR A 4 -13.95 11.88 0.80
CA TYR A 4 -14.85 10.82 1.26
C TYR A 4 -16.31 11.09 0.85
N GLU A 5 -16.83 12.29 1.10
CA GLU A 5 -18.22 12.64 0.76
C GLU A 5 -18.49 12.55 -0.75
N ARG A 6 -17.50 12.90 -1.57
CA ARG A 6 -17.62 12.80 -3.02
C ARG A 6 -17.66 11.35 -3.50
N ASP A 7 -16.79 10.50 -2.94
CA ASP A 7 -16.46 9.21 -3.54
C ASP A 7 -17.00 7.98 -2.76
N LYS A 8 -17.60 8.18 -1.60
CA LYS A 8 -18.08 7.09 -0.70
C LYS A 8 -19.08 6.12 -1.31
N ASN A 9 -19.77 6.53 -2.35
CA ASN A 9 -20.79 5.73 -3.03
C ASN A 9 -20.28 5.04 -4.31
N HIS A 10 -18.99 5.19 -4.62
CA HIS A 10 -18.41 4.50 -5.77
C HIS A 10 -18.01 3.06 -5.38
N PRO A 11 -18.61 2.03 -5.98
CA PRO A 11 -18.35 0.63 -5.62
C PRO A 11 -16.92 0.19 -5.95
N SER A 12 -16.20 0.93 -6.81
CA SER A 12 -14.80 0.68 -7.15
C SER A 12 -13.81 1.15 -6.06
N VAL A 13 -14.27 1.92 -5.08
CA VAL A 13 -13.41 2.33 -3.95
C VAL A 13 -13.33 1.21 -2.94
N VAL A 14 -12.22 0.47 -2.97
CA VAL A 14 -11.96 -0.68 -2.09
C VAL A 14 -10.98 -0.37 -0.96
N MET A 15 -10.29 0.76 -1.04
CA MET A 15 -9.32 1.21 -0.04
C MET A 15 -9.16 2.73 -0.09
N TRP A 16 -8.95 3.36 1.08
CA TRP A 16 -8.65 4.78 1.19
C TRP A 16 -7.17 4.99 1.46
N SER A 17 -6.52 5.87 0.69
CA SER A 17 -5.17 6.34 0.95
C SER A 17 -5.18 7.70 1.62
N LEU A 18 -4.38 7.89 2.66
CA LEU A 18 -4.28 9.16 3.37
C LEU A 18 -3.24 10.12 2.77
N GLY A 19 -2.54 9.72 1.74
CA GLY A 19 -1.57 10.56 1.04
C GLY A 19 -0.33 9.81 0.61
N ASN A 20 0.59 10.55 0.02
CA ASN A 20 1.87 10.07 -0.47
C ASN A 20 3.01 10.91 0.11
N GLU A 21 4.06 10.28 0.64
CA GLU A 21 5.32 10.89 1.09
C GLU A 21 5.19 12.17 1.95
N SER A 22 4.09 12.30 2.67
CA SER A 22 3.85 13.46 3.52
C SER A 22 4.26 13.20 4.97
N HIS A 23 4.78 14.22 5.64
CA HIS A 23 5.42 14.08 6.96
C HIS A 23 4.51 14.37 8.17
N GLY A 24 3.25 14.68 7.94
CA GLY A 24 2.31 15.11 8.98
C GLY A 24 1.65 13.96 9.77
N ILE A 25 2.41 13.16 10.48
CA ILE A 25 1.95 11.91 11.11
C ILE A 25 0.74 12.09 12.02
N SER A 26 0.74 13.09 12.90
CA SER A 26 -0.39 13.37 13.79
C SER A 26 -1.66 13.74 13.02
N ASN A 27 -1.52 14.42 11.90
CA ASN A 27 -2.63 14.75 11.00
C ASN A 27 -3.18 13.49 10.32
N HIS A 28 -2.32 12.55 9.91
CA HIS A 28 -2.76 11.27 9.34
C HIS A 28 -3.47 10.42 10.38
N ASP A 29 -2.96 10.34 11.61
CA ASP A 29 -3.63 9.63 12.71
C ASP A 29 -5.02 10.24 13.00
N TYR A 30 -5.14 11.55 12.96
CA TYR A 30 -6.43 12.22 13.09
C TYR A 30 -7.37 11.87 11.93
N CYS A 31 -6.90 11.95 10.70
CA CYS A 31 -7.66 11.60 9.51
C CYS A 31 -8.11 10.14 9.54
N TYR A 32 -7.22 9.21 9.91
CA TYR A 32 -7.54 7.80 10.07
C TYR A 32 -8.68 7.61 11.07
N ARG A 33 -8.53 8.12 12.29
CA ARG A 33 -9.57 7.99 13.33
C ARG A 33 -10.91 8.62 12.94
N LYS A 34 -10.89 9.70 12.18
CA LYS A 34 -12.13 10.32 11.67
C LYS A 34 -12.77 9.46 10.58
N LEU A 35 -11.98 8.96 9.65
CA LEU A 35 -12.47 8.18 8.53
C LEU A 35 -13.03 6.81 9.00
N LYS A 36 -12.37 6.15 9.94
CA LYS A 36 -12.83 4.89 10.54
C LYS A 36 -14.19 4.98 11.27
N LYS A 37 -14.62 6.17 11.64
CA LYS A 37 -15.97 6.38 12.17
C LYS A 37 -17.06 6.45 11.08
N LEU A 38 -16.65 6.55 9.83
CA LEU A 38 -17.54 6.78 8.69
C LEU A 38 -17.59 5.58 7.73
N THR A 39 -16.61 4.68 7.80
CA THR A 39 -16.48 3.57 6.85
C THR A 39 -15.69 2.41 7.42
N ASP A 40 -16.08 1.19 7.01
CA ASP A 40 -15.33 -0.04 7.26
C ASP A 40 -14.30 -0.35 6.16
N ILE A 41 -14.32 0.41 5.04
CA ILE A 41 -13.34 0.26 3.96
C ILE A 41 -11.93 0.48 4.52
N PRO A 42 -10.97 -0.40 4.20
CA PRO A 42 -9.60 -0.31 4.68
C PRO A 42 -8.93 1.03 4.36
N ILE A 43 -8.08 1.48 5.26
CA ILE A 43 -7.34 2.73 5.13
C ILE A 43 -5.86 2.43 5.24
N HIS A 44 -5.08 2.93 4.31
CA HIS A 44 -3.63 2.84 4.36
C HIS A 44 -2.94 4.20 4.27
N TYR A 45 -1.70 4.23 4.70
CA TYR A 45 -0.71 5.28 4.48
C TYR A 45 0.68 4.67 4.61
N GLU A 46 1.49 4.74 3.54
CA GLU A 46 2.82 4.11 3.51
C GLU A 46 3.77 4.68 4.58
N GLY A 47 3.70 5.97 4.84
CA GLY A 47 4.52 6.62 5.85
C GLY A 47 4.33 6.06 7.26
N ALA A 48 3.15 5.53 7.59
CA ALA A 48 2.92 4.86 8.86
C ALA A 48 3.74 3.56 8.96
N SER A 49 3.81 2.79 7.89
CA SER A 49 4.62 1.57 7.82
C SER A 49 6.12 1.87 7.80
N ARG A 50 6.55 2.85 7.02
CA ARG A 50 7.95 3.27 6.87
C ARG A 50 8.57 3.77 8.17
N MET A 51 7.81 4.47 9.00
CA MET A 51 8.28 5.04 10.26
C MET A 51 8.26 4.06 11.44
N TYR A 52 8.15 2.77 11.19
CA TYR A 52 8.07 1.72 12.22
C TYR A 52 6.95 1.94 13.24
N ARG A 53 5.95 2.73 12.87
CA ARG A 53 4.71 2.85 13.63
C ARG A 53 3.78 1.69 13.27
N TRP A 54 2.72 1.52 14.03
CA TRP A 54 1.65 0.61 13.65
C TRP A 54 1.06 1.04 12.29
N ALA A 55 0.98 0.12 11.37
CA ALA A 55 0.24 0.34 10.13
C ALA A 55 -1.25 0.51 10.46
N TYR A 56 -1.95 1.31 9.71
CA TYR A 56 -3.40 1.47 9.89
C TYR A 56 -4.13 0.13 9.64
N ASP A 57 -4.90 -0.03 8.60
CA ASP A 57 -5.55 -1.30 8.32
C ASP A 57 -4.71 -2.22 7.42
N VAL A 58 -3.76 -1.64 6.69
CA VAL A 58 -2.92 -2.33 5.70
C VAL A 58 -1.46 -1.91 5.89
N ILE A 59 -0.55 -2.86 5.82
CA ILE A 59 0.88 -2.57 5.72
C ILE A 59 1.17 -2.17 4.29
N SER A 60 1.69 -0.96 4.10
CA SER A 60 1.94 -0.42 2.77
C SER A 60 3.41 -0.02 2.63
N GLN A 61 4.05 -0.43 1.54
CA GLN A 61 5.45 -0.09 1.25
C GLN A 61 5.63 0.34 -0.20
N MET A 62 6.66 1.20 -0.39
CA MET A 62 7.21 1.56 -1.70
C MET A 62 8.49 0.78 -1.92
N TYR A 63 8.64 0.22 -3.10
CA TYR A 63 9.88 -0.41 -3.61
C TYR A 63 10.57 -1.36 -2.62
N PRO A 64 9.87 -2.26 -1.93
CA PRO A 64 10.53 -3.27 -1.13
C PRO A 64 11.32 -4.22 -2.05
N ASP A 65 12.45 -4.73 -1.53
CA ASP A 65 13.18 -5.78 -2.23
C ASP A 65 12.27 -6.98 -2.51
N GLN A 66 12.36 -7.54 -3.69
CA GLN A 66 11.57 -8.71 -4.08
C GLN A 66 11.78 -9.90 -3.12
N SER A 67 12.98 -10.02 -2.54
CA SER A 67 13.27 -11.04 -1.50
C SER A 67 12.43 -10.85 -0.23
N LEU A 68 12.14 -9.61 0.18
CA LEU A 68 11.24 -9.34 1.31
C LEU A 68 9.79 -9.68 0.95
N VAL A 69 9.34 -9.28 -0.24
CA VAL A 69 8.00 -9.59 -0.73
C VAL A 69 7.76 -11.10 -0.74
N ARG A 70 8.73 -11.86 -1.24
CA ARG A 70 8.69 -13.33 -1.24
C ARG A 70 8.60 -13.93 0.17
N LYS A 71 9.38 -13.43 1.12
CA LYS A 71 9.31 -13.87 2.52
C LYS A 71 7.94 -13.59 3.14
N VAL A 72 7.37 -12.43 2.86
CA VAL A 72 6.02 -12.09 3.33
C VAL A 72 4.97 -13.01 2.69
N ALA A 73 5.06 -13.25 1.39
CA ALA A 73 4.19 -14.19 0.69
C ALA A 73 4.33 -15.64 1.19
N ASP A 74 5.54 -16.05 1.56
CA ASP A 74 5.79 -17.39 2.12
C ASP A 74 5.31 -17.54 3.58
N GLY A 75 4.90 -16.45 4.23
CA GLY A 75 4.46 -16.44 5.62
C GLY A 75 5.58 -16.67 6.63
N LYS A 76 6.85 -16.50 6.23
CA LYS A 76 8.03 -16.75 7.08
C LYS A 76 9.28 -16.00 6.60
N GLY A 77 10.20 -15.74 7.54
CA GLY A 77 11.51 -15.18 7.22
C GLY A 77 11.55 -13.65 7.12
N ALA A 78 10.42 -12.95 7.28
CA ALA A 78 10.37 -11.52 7.52
C ALA A 78 10.04 -11.24 9.00
N GLU A 79 10.09 -9.96 9.39
CA GLU A 79 9.70 -9.56 10.76
C GLU A 79 8.20 -9.79 11.00
N ASP A 80 7.81 -10.18 12.21
CA ASP A 80 6.42 -10.51 12.60
C ASP A 80 5.41 -9.42 12.24
N LYS A 81 5.84 -8.17 12.25
CA LYS A 81 4.98 -7.02 11.87
C LYS A 81 4.36 -7.15 10.49
N PHE A 82 5.04 -7.82 9.54
CA PHE A 82 4.56 -8.00 8.17
C PHE A 82 3.45 -9.05 8.02
N TYR A 83 3.19 -9.83 9.07
CA TYR A 83 2.19 -10.90 9.05
C TYR A 83 0.89 -10.55 9.78
N ASN A 84 0.87 -9.40 10.47
CA ASN A 84 -0.26 -9.02 11.34
C ASN A 84 -1.42 -8.37 10.57
N LYS A 85 -1.20 -7.97 9.32
CA LYS A 85 -2.18 -7.27 8.47
C LYS A 85 -1.91 -7.59 7.01
N PRO A 86 -2.91 -7.37 6.12
CA PRO A 86 -2.69 -7.46 4.69
C PRO A 86 -1.54 -6.56 4.23
N TYR A 87 -0.77 -7.04 3.26
CA TYR A 87 0.42 -6.37 2.72
C TYR A 87 0.16 -5.85 1.30
N PHE A 88 0.51 -4.60 1.06
CA PHE A 88 0.26 -3.89 -0.19
C PHE A 88 1.49 -3.12 -0.62
N LEU A 89 1.87 -3.23 -1.88
CA LEU A 89 2.92 -2.41 -2.48
C LEU A 89 2.28 -1.19 -3.13
N CYS A 90 2.26 -0.06 -2.44
CA CYS A 90 1.67 1.16 -2.99
C CYS A 90 2.46 1.70 -4.19
N GLU A 91 3.76 1.36 -4.29
CA GLU A 91 4.59 1.54 -5.48
C GLU A 91 5.60 0.40 -5.59
N TYR A 92 5.76 -0.16 -6.80
CA TYR A 92 6.82 -1.13 -7.12
C TYR A 92 7.20 -1.05 -8.60
N ALA A 93 8.28 -1.72 -8.98
CA ALA A 93 8.76 -1.79 -10.36
C ALA A 93 8.86 -0.40 -11.01
N HIS A 94 9.60 0.53 -10.37
CA HIS A 94 9.76 1.89 -10.86
C HIS A 94 10.22 1.91 -12.31
N ALA A 95 9.41 2.49 -13.16
CA ALA A 95 9.66 2.62 -14.59
C ALA A 95 9.26 4.02 -15.04
N MET A 96 10.28 4.85 -15.31
CA MET A 96 10.13 6.12 -16.00
C MET A 96 11.11 6.10 -17.16
N GLY A 97 10.61 6.09 -18.39
CA GLY A 97 11.41 5.85 -19.58
C GLY A 97 11.57 4.35 -19.87
N VAL A 98 12.77 3.84 -19.90
CA VAL A 98 13.03 2.40 -20.17
C VAL A 98 12.58 1.57 -18.97
N GLY A 99 11.59 0.73 -19.18
CA GLY A 99 10.80 0.07 -18.16
C GLY A 99 11.55 -0.85 -17.20
N ALA A 100 10.90 -1.08 -16.06
CA ALA A 100 11.35 -1.98 -15.02
C ALA A 100 11.20 -3.45 -15.43
N GLY A 101 12.17 -4.27 -15.04
CA GLY A 101 12.05 -5.72 -15.09
C GLY A 101 11.29 -6.29 -13.88
N SER A 102 11.15 -7.61 -13.86
CA SER A 102 10.70 -8.38 -12.69
C SER A 102 9.25 -8.15 -12.21
N VAL A 103 8.39 -7.50 -12.99
CA VAL A 103 6.95 -7.36 -12.64
C VAL A 103 6.31 -8.73 -12.44
N GLU A 104 6.65 -9.71 -13.26
CA GLU A 104 6.13 -11.09 -13.17
C GLU A 104 6.48 -11.75 -11.84
N ASP A 105 7.69 -11.51 -11.31
CA ASP A 105 8.12 -12.06 -10.03
C ASP A 105 7.24 -11.55 -8.88
N TYR A 106 6.95 -10.25 -8.85
CA TYR A 106 6.05 -9.66 -7.85
C TYR A 106 4.61 -10.19 -7.98
N VAL A 107 4.09 -10.24 -9.20
CA VAL A 107 2.74 -10.75 -9.47
C VAL A 107 2.63 -12.20 -9.04
N SER A 108 3.64 -13.02 -9.30
CA SER A 108 3.70 -14.42 -8.84
C SER A 108 3.60 -14.52 -7.31
N ASP A 109 4.30 -13.65 -6.57
CA ASP A 109 4.24 -13.60 -5.12
C ASP A 109 2.87 -13.10 -4.61
N PHE A 110 2.24 -12.14 -5.28
CA PHE A 110 0.89 -11.67 -4.93
C PHE A 110 -0.16 -12.78 -5.05
N LEU A 111 -0.11 -13.55 -6.13
CA LEU A 111 -1.09 -14.61 -6.39
C LEU A 111 -0.93 -15.84 -5.49
N ARG A 112 0.19 -15.95 -4.80
CA ARG A 112 0.57 -17.12 -4.01
C ARG A 112 0.14 -17.05 -2.55
N SER A 113 -0.29 -15.89 -2.06
CA SER A 113 -0.53 -15.66 -0.64
C SER A 113 -1.77 -14.81 -0.39
N ASP A 114 -2.63 -15.28 0.50
CA ASP A 114 -3.82 -14.56 0.95
C ASP A 114 -3.49 -13.29 1.76
N ASN A 115 -2.23 -13.13 2.21
CA ASN A 115 -1.80 -11.93 2.91
C ASN A 115 -1.40 -10.78 1.97
N MET A 116 -1.26 -11.06 0.68
CA MET A 116 -0.83 -10.10 -0.33
C MET A 116 -2.03 -9.46 -1.04
N LEU A 117 -2.19 -8.15 -0.94
CA LEU A 117 -3.24 -7.42 -1.66
C LEU A 117 -2.84 -7.05 -3.10
N GLY A 118 -1.55 -7.21 -3.45
CA GLY A 118 -1.03 -6.77 -4.73
C GLY A 118 -0.29 -5.44 -4.63
N GLY A 119 -0.23 -4.70 -5.74
CA GLY A 119 0.49 -3.42 -5.76
C GLY A 119 0.20 -2.58 -7.01
N CYS A 120 0.72 -1.35 -6.98
CA CYS A 120 0.65 -0.40 -8.07
C CYS A 120 2.03 -0.19 -8.69
N VAL A 121 2.18 -0.46 -9.98
CA VAL A 121 3.41 -0.15 -10.72
C VAL A 121 3.60 1.36 -10.78
N TRP A 122 4.78 1.85 -10.45
CA TRP A 122 5.13 3.25 -10.65
C TRP A 122 6.08 3.37 -11.85
N GLU A 123 5.63 3.81 -13.02
CA GLU A 123 4.23 3.95 -13.31
C GLU A 123 3.94 3.51 -14.75
N PHE A 124 2.68 3.33 -15.05
CA PHE A 124 2.23 2.80 -16.33
C PHE A 124 2.34 3.82 -17.48
N ALA A 125 2.20 5.11 -17.17
CA ALA A 125 2.26 6.19 -18.15
C ALA A 125 3.33 7.21 -17.77
N ASP A 126 4.25 7.53 -18.70
CA ASP A 126 5.26 8.56 -18.50
C ASP A 126 4.62 9.95 -18.29
N HIS A 127 5.24 10.73 -17.42
CA HIS A 127 4.90 12.15 -17.23
C HIS A 127 5.54 13.06 -18.30
N ALA A 128 6.21 12.51 -19.27
CA ALA A 128 6.87 13.28 -20.31
C ALA A 128 5.84 14.03 -21.16
N VAL A 129 5.96 15.32 -21.15
CA VAL A 129 5.24 16.23 -22.01
C VAL A 129 6.21 16.87 -22.98
#